data_a9bbe9798a0401f3c5a9089b077502f3
#
_entry.id   a9bbe9798a0401f3c5a9089b077502f3
#
_cell.length_a   1.000
_cell.length_b   1.000
_cell.length_c   1.000
_cell.angle_alpha   90.00
_cell.angle_beta   90.00
_cell.angle_gamma   90.00
#
_symmetry.space_group_name_H-M   'P 1'
#
loop_
_entity.id
_entity.type
_entity.pdbx_description
1 polymer ?
#
loop_
_entity_poly.entity_id
_entity_poly.type
_entity_poly.pdbx_seq_one_letter_code
_entity_poly.pdbx_strand_id
1 'polypeptide(L)'
;EIRLSLVGSEMCIRDRYTSDIIDVGIMSSGVEHILPEEMTQEDFVSAQLFMTSREKKTFAACYKEPKKDGNYVRNCEEDTLDDMDESLLEPIVMVYQMSQMKESDIDEKAFTGKMGTDGTQVDMKQLMQALATGQVPDQQILEMRKQVSGQIDAIGSSTLKSMGVTYAISCDKNAGVDVDAIQKHYLWTTGAKMLGFALLMVMA
;
A
#
# COMPACT_ATOMS: atom_id res chain seq x y z
N GLU A 1 31.72 14.15 28.34
CA GLU A 1 31.31 14.19 26.90
C GLU A 1 30.48 12.98 26.50
N ILE A 2 30.72 11.78 27.07
CA ILE A 2 29.95 10.55 26.75
C ILE A 2 28.46 10.65 27.15
N ARG A 3 28.15 11.33 28.28
CA ARG A 3 26.76 11.49 28.75
C ARG A 3 25.88 12.36 27.86
N LEU A 4 26.44 13.39 27.24
CA LEU A 4 25.67 14.24 26.30
C LEU A 4 25.31 13.51 24.98
N SER A 5 26.23 12.65 24.52
CA SER A 5 25.98 11.83 23.30
C SER A 5 24.89 10.78 23.52
N LEU A 6 24.85 10.16 24.72
CA LEU A 6 23.78 9.20 25.07
C LEU A 6 22.42 9.86 25.14
N VAL A 7 22.28 11.03 25.78
CA VAL A 7 21.01 11.76 25.91
C VAL A 7 20.44 12.17 24.52
N GLY A 8 21.31 12.56 23.58
CA GLY A 8 20.90 12.88 22.23
C GLY A 8 20.36 11.66 21.45
N SER A 9 21.00 10.50 21.60
CA SER A 9 20.55 9.25 20.98
C SER A 9 19.22 8.75 21.59
N GLU A 10 19.02 8.94 22.90
CA GLU A 10 17.80 8.59 23.62
C GLU A 10 16.58 9.34 23.10
N MET A 11 16.73 10.64 22.89
CA MET A 11 15.64 11.49 22.42
C MET A 11 15.17 11.06 21.04
N CYS A 12 16.10 10.77 20.12
CA CYS A 12 15.80 10.29 18.78
C CYS A 12 15.11 8.91 18.79
N ILE A 13 15.56 7.97 19.61
CA ILE A 13 14.98 6.61 19.68
C ILE A 13 13.57 6.67 20.25
N ARG A 14 13.36 7.41 21.34
CA ARG A 14 12.04 7.57 21.94
C ARG A 14 11.05 8.27 21.01
N ASP A 15 11.48 9.31 20.33
CA ASP A 15 10.67 10.06 19.40
C ASP A 15 10.25 9.18 18.21
N ARG A 16 11.16 8.33 17.70
CA ARG A 16 10.86 7.36 16.66
C ARG A 16 9.78 6.37 17.09
N TYR A 17 9.94 5.70 18.24
CA TYR A 17 8.92 4.75 18.70
C TYR A 17 7.57 5.42 19.01
N THR A 18 7.59 6.68 19.47
CA THR A 18 6.35 7.43 19.68
C THR A 18 5.65 7.73 18.34
N SER A 19 6.42 8.12 17.32
CA SER A 19 5.90 8.31 15.95
C SER A 19 5.35 7.01 15.40
N ASP A 20 6.08 5.89 15.50
CA ASP A 20 5.67 4.57 15.03
C ASP A 20 4.36 4.11 15.70
N ILE A 21 4.20 4.35 17.01
CA ILE A 21 2.95 4.02 17.73
C ILE A 21 1.77 4.83 17.18
N ILE A 22 1.97 6.10 16.87
CA ILE A 22 0.91 6.97 16.37
C ILE A 22 0.64 6.68 14.89
N ASP A 23 1.67 6.72 14.06
CA ASP A 23 1.54 6.69 12.61
C ASP A 23 1.17 5.28 12.11
N VAL A 24 1.87 4.25 12.59
CA VAL A 24 1.61 2.87 12.20
C VAL A 24 0.57 2.23 13.12
N GLY A 25 0.77 2.29 14.43
CA GLY A 25 -0.07 1.59 15.39
C GLY A 25 -1.51 2.11 15.44
N ILE A 26 -1.72 3.42 15.41
CA ILE A 26 -3.05 4.04 15.54
C ILE A 26 -3.64 4.38 14.18
N MET A 27 -2.90 5.12 13.34
CA MET A 27 -3.43 5.62 12.07
C MET A 27 -3.51 4.54 11.00
N SER A 28 -2.57 3.61 10.98
CA SER A 28 -2.48 2.52 9.99
C SER A 28 -2.88 1.15 10.56
N SER A 29 -3.54 1.10 11.72
CA SER A 29 -4.01 -0.15 12.36
C SER A 29 -2.92 -1.22 12.52
N GLY A 30 -1.65 -0.81 12.71
CA GLY A 30 -0.51 -1.71 12.85
C GLY A 30 0.04 -2.27 11.55
N VAL A 31 -0.48 -1.82 10.40
CA VAL A 31 0.00 -2.22 9.07
C VAL A 31 1.06 -1.24 8.59
N GLU A 32 2.27 -1.73 8.30
CA GLU A 32 3.43 -0.92 7.90
C GLU A 32 3.60 -0.80 6.39
N HIS A 33 3.14 -1.82 5.65
CA HIS A 33 3.36 -1.95 4.21
C HIS A 33 2.09 -1.80 3.40
N ILE A 34 2.26 -1.40 2.13
CA ILE A 34 1.14 -1.26 1.19
C ILE A 34 0.64 -2.60 0.63
N LEU A 35 1.41 -3.68 0.84
CA LEU A 35 1.03 -5.03 0.44
C LEU A 35 0.30 -5.73 1.59
N PRO A 36 -0.98 -6.13 1.41
CA PRO A 36 -1.75 -6.82 2.44
C PRO A 36 -1.17 -8.19 2.80
N GLU A 37 -1.44 -8.66 4.01
CA GLU A 37 -1.03 -10.00 4.46
C GLU A 37 -1.79 -11.10 3.73
N GLU A 38 -3.09 -10.89 3.54
CA GLU A 38 -3.95 -11.77 2.74
C GLU A 38 -4.83 -10.94 1.81
N MET A 39 -5.19 -11.51 0.67
CA MET A 39 -6.14 -10.89 -0.25
C MET A 39 -6.99 -11.92 -0.98
N THR A 40 -8.19 -11.52 -1.32
CA THR A 40 -9.08 -12.33 -2.16
C THR A 40 -8.54 -12.41 -3.59
N GLN A 41 -9.05 -13.36 -4.38
CA GLN A 41 -8.69 -13.43 -5.81
C GLN A 41 -9.10 -12.17 -6.57
N GLU A 42 -10.21 -11.56 -6.20
CA GLU A 42 -10.69 -10.32 -6.81
C GLU A 42 -9.75 -9.14 -6.52
N ASP A 43 -9.36 -8.97 -5.24
CA ASP A 43 -8.41 -7.95 -4.83
C ASP A 43 -7.02 -8.17 -5.47
N PHE A 44 -6.58 -9.43 -5.59
CA PHE A 44 -5.31 -9.78 -6.24
C PHE A 44 -5.26 -9.38 -7.72
N VAL A 45 -6.35 -9.59 -8.45
CA VAL A 45 -6.46 -9.16 -9.85
C VAL A 45 -6.58 -7.64 -9.93
N SER A 46 -7.37 -7.03 -9.07
CA SER A 46 -7.58 -5.57 -9.04
C SER A 46 -6.30 -4.81 -8.73
N ALA A 47 -5.49 -5.29 -7.77
CA ALA A 47 -4.21 -4.69 -7.42
C ALA A 47 -3.25 -4.57 -8.62
N GLN A 48 -3.35 -5.48 -9.58
CA GLN A 48 -2.47 -5.55 -10.74
C GLN A 48 -2.90 -4.68 -11.92
N LEU A 49 -4.06 -3.99 -11.86
CA LEU A 49 -4.64 -3.29 -13.00
C LEU A 49 -3.69 -2.26 -13.63
N PHE A 50 -3.01 -1.46 -12.82
CA PHE A 50 -2.10 -0.42 -13.29
C PHE A 50 -0.61 -0.80 -13.19
N MET A 51 -0.31 -2.08 -12.97
CA MET A 51 1.06 -2.59 -12.93
C MET A 51 1.54 -2.99 -14.33
N THR A 52 2.79 -2.69 -14.62
CA THR A 52 3.50 -3.22 -15.81
C THR A 52 3.70 -4.73 -15.70
N SER A 53 4.02 -5.38 -16.81
CA SER A 53 4.30 -6.84 -16.84
C SER A 53 5.42 -7.26 -15.87
N ARG A 54 6.40 -6.38 -15.62
CA ARG A 54 7.48 -6.63 -14.66
C ARG A 54 6.98 -6.51 -13.23
N GLU A 55 6.24 -5.45 -12.91
CA GLU A 55 5.66 -5.21 -11.59
C GLU A 55 4.68 -6.33 -11.20
N LYS A 56 3.83 -6.78 -12.14
CA LYS A 56 2.94 -7.93 -11.95
C LYS A 56 3.69 -9.20 -11.54
N LYS A 57 4.82 -9.49 -12.18
CA LYS A 57 5.65 -10.66 -11.84
C LYS A 57 6.25 -10.54 -10.45
N THR A 58 6.78 -9.37 -10.10
CA THR A 58 7.37 -9.11 -8.78
C THR A 58 6.31 -9.18 -7.69
N PHE A 59 5.15 -8.54 -7.92
CA PHE A 59 4.00 -8.59 -7.02
C PHE A 59 3.52 -10.04 -6.81
N ALA A 60 3.28 -10.79 -7.89
CA ALA A 60 2.81 -12.17 -7.79
C ALA A 60 3.81 -13.10 -7.09
N ALA A 61 5.12 -12.85 -7.22
CA ALA A 61 6.14 -13.63 -6.55
C ALA A 61 6.11 -13.48 -5.02
N CYS A 62 5.54 -12.36 -4.50
CA CYS A 62 5.34 -12.14 -3.07
C CYS A 62 4.16 -12.89 -2.47
N TYR A 63 3.33 -13.51 -3.28
CA TYR A 63 2.15 -14.22 -2.81
C TYR A 63 2.22 -15.71 -3.14
N LYS A 64 1.79 -16.55 -2.21
CA LYS A 64 1.57 -17.97 -2.47
C LYS A 64 0.22 -18.16 -3.17
N GLU A 65 0.18 -19.18 -4.04
CA GLU A 65 -1.07 -19.63 -4.66
C GLU A 65 -2.16 -19.87 -3.59
N PRO A 66 -3.42 -19.60 -3.93
CA PRO A 66 -4.51 -19.66 -2.97
C PRO A 66 -4.63 -21.06 -2.36
N LYS A 67 -4.72 -21.11 -1.05
CA LYS A 67 -5.12 -22.29 -0.30
C LYS A 67 -6.58 -22.64 -0.61
N LYS A 68 -7.11 -23.67 0.05
CA LYS A 68 -8.51 -24.13 -0.10
C LYS A 68 -9.56 -23.03 0.07
N ASP A 69 -9.21 -21.94 0.76
CA ASP A 69 -10.09 -20.80 1.02
C ASP A 69 -10.09 -19.74 -0.10
N GLY A 70 -9.27 -19.91 -1.13
CA GLY A 70 -9.22 -19.02 -2.29
C GLY A 70 -8.42 -17.72 -2.08
N ASN A 71 -7.83 -17.51 -0.90
CA ASN A 71 -7.05 -16.31 -0.60
C ASN A 71 -5.57 -16.49 -0.92
N TYR A 72 -4.97 -15.41 -1.44
CA TYR A 72 -3.53 -15.28 -1.62
C TYR A 72 -2.91 -14.82 -0.30
N VAL A 73 -1.84 -15.48 0.15
CA VAL A 73 -1.13 -15.16 1.39
C VAL A 73 0.26 -14.63 1.08
N ARG A 74 0.62 -13.48 1.65
CA ARG A 74 1.94 -12.88 1.49
C ARG A 74 3.04 -13.80 2.04
N ASN A 75 4.14 -13.92 1.29
CA ASN A 75 5.27 -14.80 1.63
C ASN A 75 6.61 -14.21 1.19
N CYS A 76 6.77 -12.92 1.13
CA CYS A 76 8.05 -12.27 0.89
C CYS A 76 8.70 -11.83 2.21
N GLU A 77 10.02 -11.59 2.15
CA GLU A 77 10.80 -11.13 3.29
C GLU A 77 10.59 -9.62 3.51
N GLU A 78 10.77 -9.15 4.75
CA GLU A 78 10.56 -7.77 5.18
C GLU A 78 11.37 -6.77 4.34
N ASP A 79 12.65 -7.06 4.10
CA ASP A 79 13.53 -6.21 3.28
C ASP A 79 13.00 -6.05 1.83
N THR A 80 12.29 -7.07 1.32
CA THR A 80 11.66 -7.00 -0.01
C THR A 80 10.42 -6.12 0.00
N LEU A 81 9.70 -6.05 1.13
CA LEU A 81 8.49 -5.24 1.26
C LEU A 81 8.80 -3.75 1.16
N ASP A 82 9.91 -3.28 1.76
CA ASP A 82 10.32 -1.88 1.65
C ASP A 82 10.60 -1.46 0.21
N ASP A 83 11.31 -2.30 -0.57
CA ASP A 83 11.56 -2.06 -1.99
C ASP A 83 10.26 -2.06 -2.81
N MET A 84 9.30 -2.91 -2.44
CA MET A 84 8.00 -3.00 -3.09
C MET A 84 7.08 -1.84 -2.70
N ASP A 85 7.15 -1.37 -1.46
CA ASP A 85 6.42 -0.17 -1.01
C ASP A 85 6.77 1.04 -1.88
N GLU A 86 8.05 1.19 -2.26
CA GLU A 86 8.47 2.28 -3.14
C GLU A 86 8.04 2.06 -4.59
N SER A 87 8.26 0.86 -5.13
CA SER A 87 8.04 0.58 -6.55
C SER A 87 6.57 0.41 -6.94
N LEU A 88 5.73 -0.08 -6.03
CA LEU A 88 4.31 -0.39 -6.27
C LEU A 88 3.34 0.65 -5.68
N LEU A 89 3.84 1.68 -5.00
CA LEU A 89 3.00 2.70 -4.37
C LEU A 89 2.04 3.37 -5.37
N GLU A 90 2.58 3.83 -6.48
CA GLU A 90 1.80 4.55 -7.49
C GLU A 90 0.64 3.69 -8.07
N PRO A 91 0.88 2.47 -8.61
CA PRO A 91 -0.20 1.65 -9.13
C PRO A 91 -1.22 1.23 -8.07
N ILE A 92 -0.79 0.96 -6.83
CA ILE A 92 -1.70 0.60 -5.73
C ILE A 92 -2.59 1.79 -5.34
N VAL A 93 -2.03 3.00 -5.24
CA VAL A 93 -2.80 4.21 -4.94
C VAL A 93 -3.82 4.49 -6.04
N MET A 94 -3.48 4.25 -7.31
CA MET A 94 -4.43 4.40 -8.42
C MET A 94 -5.60 3.41 -8.30
N VAL A 95 -5.34 2.16 -7.94
CA VAL A 95 -6.40 1.17 -7.69
C VAL A 95 -7.25 1.60 -6.50
N TYR A 96 -6.64 2.07 -5.41
CA TYR A 96 -7.36 2.57 -4.25
C TYR A 96 -8.28 3.74 -4.59
N GLN A 97 -7.78 4.75 -5.29
CA GLN A 97 -8.60 5.90 -5.71
C GLN A 97 -9.77 5.46 -6.59
N MET A 98 -9.53 4.52 -7.50
CA MET A 98 -10.57 3.97 -8.34
C MET A 98 -11.64 3.20 -7.54
N SER A 99 -11.24 2.44 -6.51
CA SER A 99 -12.16 1.72 -5.64
C SER A 99 -13.05 2.66 -4.79
N GLN A 100 -12.59 3.89 -4.53
CA GLN A 100 -13.35 4.91 -3.81
C GLN A 100 -14.36 5.67 -4.70
N MET A 101 -14.22 5.57 -6.02
CA MET A 101 -15.21 6.15 -6.93
C MET A 101 -16.48 5.30 -6.89
N LYS A 102 -17.59 5.90 -6.50
CA LYS A 102 -18.89 5.22 -6.56
C LYS A 102 -19.28 5.02 -8.01
N GLU A 103 -20.00 3.94 -8.29
CA GLU A 103 -20.53 3.63 -9.61
C GLU A 103 -21.41 4.77 -10.17
N SER A 104 -21.97 5.62 -9.29
CA SER A 104 -22.72 6.83 -9.63
C SER A 104 -21.84 8.03 -10.02
N ASP A 105 -20.55 8.04 -9.65
CA ASP A 105 -19.62 9.14 -9.94
C ASP A 105 -18.79 8.85 -11.20
N ILE A 106 -18.89 7.64 -11.73
CA ILE A 106 -18.42 7.24 -13.06
C ILE A 106 -19.43 7.75 -14.10
N ASP A 107 -19.82 9.02 -13.93
CA ASP A 107 -20.59 9.68 -14.99
C ASP A 107 -19.65 9.83 -16.18
N GLU A 108 -20.10 9.36 -17.33
CA GLU A 108 -19.45 9.27 -18.64
C GLU A 108 -18.67 10.55 -19.05
N LYS A 109 -18.89 11.66 -18.32
CA LYS A 109 -18.30 12.98 -18.53
C LYS A 109 -17.06 13.29 -17.69
N ALA A 110 -16.86 12.66 -16.54
CA ALA A 110 -15.74 13.01 -15.65
C ALA A 110 -14.42 12.37 -16.09
N PHE A 111 -14.46 11.22 -16.77
CA PHE A 111 -13.30 10.51 -17.27
C PHE A 111 -13.04 10.71 -18.78
N THR A 112 -13.87 11.49 -19.47
CA THR A 112 -13.63 11.94 -20.86
C THR A 112 -12.56 13.03 -20.96
N GLY A 113 -11.78 13.27 -19.93
CA GLY A 113 -10.55 14.03 -19.98
C GLY A 113 -9.49 13.30 -20.77
N LYS A 114 -9.49 13.50 -22.12
CA LYS A 114 -8.35 13.28 -23.04
C LYS A 114 -7.39 12.12 -22.68
N MET A 115 -7.89 10.91 -22.58
CA MET A 115 -7.06 9.72 -22.40
C MET A 115 -6.77 8.98 -23.72
N GLY A 116 -6.94 9.65 -24.82
CA GLY A 116 -6.52 9.18 -26.14
C GLY A 116 -5.95 10.34 -26.93
N THR A 117 -4.82 10.15 -27.55
CA THR A 117 -4.25 11.06 -28.54
C THR A 117 -5.16 11.30 -29.73
N ASP A 118 -6.33 10.66 -29.78
CA ASP A 118 -7.21 10.63 -30.95
C ASP A 118 -8.72 10.81 -30.62
N GLY A 119 -9.08 11.31 -29.42
CA GLY A 119 -10.45 11.70 -29.09
C GLY A 119 -11.49 10.57 -29.09
N THR A 120 -11.08 9.32 -29.09
CA THR A 120 -11.98 8.17 -28.99
C THR A 120 -12.47 8.01 -27.55
N GLN A 121 -13.78 8.06 -27.34
CA GLN A 121 -14.43 7.68 -26.09
C GLN A 121 -14.11 6.19 -25.81
N VAL A 122 -13.22 5.95 -24.86
CA VAL A 122 -12.96 4.58 -24.40
C VAL A 122 -14.00 4.26 -23.33
N ASP A 123 -14.81 3.23 -23.57
CA ASP A 123 -15.72 2.71 -22.56
C ASP A 123 -14.90 2.22 -21.36
N MET A 124 -15.10 2.85 -20.19
CA MET A 124 -14.39 2.53 -18.95
C MET A 124 -14.45 1.02 -18.63
N LYS A 125 -15.59 0.40 -18.89
CA LYS A 125 -15.80 -1.03 -18.66
C LYS A 125 -14.93 -1.90 -19.58
N GLN A 126 -14.76 -1.48 -20.84
CA GLN A 126 -13.87 -2.16 -21.79
C GLN A 126 -12.40 -1.94 -21.40
N LEU A 127 -12.02 -0.74 -20.96
CA LEU A 127 -10.67 -0.45 -20.49
C LEU A 127 -10.32 -1.29 -19.26
N MET A 128 -11.23 -1.36 -18.29
CA MET A 128 -11.05 -2.19 -17.09
C MET A 128 -10.89 -3.67 -17.44
N GLN A 129 -11.70 -4.17 -18.35
CA GLN A 129 -11.59 -5.55 -18.83
C GLN A 129 -10.27 -5.80 -19.56
N ALA A 130 -9.82 -4.85 -20.39
CA ALA A 130 -8.55 -4.95 -21.11
C ALA A 130 -7.34 -4.91 -20.14
N LEU A 131 -7.39 -4.06 -19.10
CA LEU A 131 -6.39 -4.01 -18.04
C LEU A 131 -6.34 -5.33 -17.24
N ALA A 132 -7.50 -5.86 -16.85
CA ALA A 132 -7.61 -7.11 -16.11
C ALA A 132 -7.11 -8.33 -16.93
N THR A 133 -7.36 -8.33 -18.23
CA THR A 133 -6.91 -9.41 -19.13
C THR A 133 -5.45 -9.26 -19.59
N GLY A 134 -4.76 -8.17 -19.20
CA GLY A 134 -3.38 -7.90 -19.58
C GLY A 134 -3.19 -7.59 -21.07
N GLN A 135 -4.24 -7.15 -21.75
CA GLN A 135 -4.20 -6.81 -23.19
C GLN A 135 -3.64 -5.40 -23.45
N VAL A 136 -3.49 -4.59 -22.38
CA VAL A 136 -2.94 -3.24 -22.47
C VAL A 136 -1.41 -3.32 -22.44
N PRO A 137 -0.68 -2.75 -23.42
CA PRO A 137 0.77 -2.70 -23.42
C PRO A 137 1.34 -1.90 -22.24
N ASP A 138 2.48 -2.33 -21.69
CA ASP A 138 3.15 -1.65 -20.58
C ASP A 138 3.37 -0.16 -20.84
N GLN A 139 3.69 0.22 -22.07
CA GLN A 139 3.90 1.62 -22.45
C GLN A 139 2.64 2.46 -22.25
N GLN A 140 1.49 1.93 -22.58
CA GLN A 140 0.20 2.60 -22.40
C GLN A 140 -0.16 2.72 -20.91
N ILE A 141 0.15 1.71 -20.10
CA ILE A 141 -0.01 1.76 -18.64
C ILE A 141 0.86 2.88 -18.06
N LEU A 142 2.12 3.00 -18.49
CA LEU A 142 3.02 4.05 -18.04
C LEU A 142 2.56 5.46 -18.47
N GLU A 143 1.96 5.60 -19.64
CA GLU A 143 1.38 6.86 -20.08
C GLU A 143 0.15 7.26 -19.24
N MET A 144 -0.71 6.30 -18.92
CA MET A 144 -1.84 6.52 -18.00
C MET A 144 -1.35 6.96 -16.61
N ARG A 145 -0.35 6.30 -16.08
CA ARG A 145 0.27 6.67 -14.79
C ARG A 145 0.84 8.08 -14.83
N LYS A 146 1.58 8.46 -15.87
CA LYS A 146 2.14 9.82 -16.03
C LYS A 146 1.06 10.91 -16.04
N GLN A 147 -0.11 10.64 -16.60
CA GLN A 147 -1.20 11.63 -16.62
C GLN A 147 -1.77 11.88 -15.21
N VAL A 148 -1.75 10.87 -14.36
CA VAL A 148 -2.23 10.94 -12.97
C VAL A 148 -1.11 11.37 -12.03
N SER A 149 0.15 11.05 -12.34
CA SER A 149 1.34 11.31 -11.52
C SER A 149 1.45 12.80 -11.12
N GLY A 150 1.17 13.73 -12.03
CA GLY A 150 1.20 15.16 -11.70
C GLY A 150 0.19 15.59 -10.62
N GLN A 151 -0.89 14.86 -10.44
CA GLN A 151 -1.85 15.07 -9.35
C GLN A 151 -1.40 14.35 -8.07
N ILE A 152 -0.78 13.18 -8.23
CA ILE A 152 -0.21 12.36 -7.16
C ILE A 152 0.96 13.08 -6.48
N ASP A 153 1.88 13.67 -7.27
CA ASP A 153 3.05 14.42 -6.76
C ASP A 153 2.65 15.60 -5.87
N ALA A 154 1.47 16.20 -6.12
CA ALA A 154 0.94 17.29 -5.30
C ALA A 154 0.44 16.85 -3.91
N ILE A 155 0.18 15.55 -3.71
CA ILE A 155 -0.41 15.01 -2.47
C ILE A 155 0.66 14.78 -1.39
N GLY A 156 1.91 14.56 -1.78
CA GLY A 156 3.01 14.25 -0.87
C GLY A 156 3.15 12.75 -0.55
N SER A 157 4.38 12.29 -0.41
CA SER A 157 4.73 10.87 -0.29
C SER A 157 4.13 10.16 0.93
N SER A 158 4.05 10.86 2.07
CA SER A 158 3.46 10.27 3.29
C SER A 158 1.97 10.00 3.16
N THR A 159 1.23 10.91 2.53
CA THR A 159 -0.21 10.72 2.28
C THR A 159 -0.45 9.59 1.27
N LEU A 160 0.40 9.48 0.25
CA LEU A 160 0.33 8.38 -0.71
C LEU A 160 0.59 7.03 -0.03
N LYS A 161 1.61 6.94 0.83
CA LYS A 161 1.86 5.72 1.60
C LYS A 161 0.66 5.37 2.48
N SER A 162 0.06 6.35 3.16
CA SER A 162 -1.15 6.16 3.97
C SER A 162 -2.34 5.64 3.14
N MET A 163 -2.51 6.12 1.90
CA MET A 163 -3.53 5.59 0.98
C MET A 163 -3.26 4.14 0.58
N GLY A 164 -2.00 3.79 0.26
CA GLY A 164 -1.59 2.43 -0.05
C GLY A 164 -1.82 1.47 1.12
N VAL A 165 -1.45 1.88 2.34
CA VAL A 165 -1.70 1.11 3.56
C VAL A 165 -3.21 0.97 3.83
N THR A 166 -4.01 2.01 3.59
CA THR A 166 -5.47 1.92 3.73
C THR A 166 -6.07 0.91 2.74
N TYR A 167 -5.53 0.83 1.51
CA TYR A 167 -5.88 -0.20 0.55
C TYR A 167 -5.52 -1.59 1.07
N ALA A 168 -4.31 -1.79 1.60
CA ALA A 168 -3.88 -3.06 2.18
C ALA A 168 -4.82 -3.52 3.31
N ILE A 169 -5.16 -2.61 4.25
CA ILE A 169 -6.11 -2.87 5.32
C ILE A 169 -7.49 -3.30 4.78
N SER A 170 -7.96 -2.70 3.68
CA SER A 170 -9.24 -3.09 3.10
C SER A 170 -9.20 -4.47 2.48
N CYS A 171 -8.10 -4.84 1.80
CA CYS A 171 -7.89 -6.18 1.26
C CYS A 171 -7.80 -7.24 2.36
N ASP A 172 -7.05 -6.96 3.44
CA ASP A 172 -6.95 -7.85 4.61
C ASP A 172 -8.34 -8.10 5.23
N LYS A 173 -9.14 -7.05 5.40
CA LYS A 173 -10.53 -7.19 5.90
C LYS A 173 -11.41 -8.00 4.96
N ASN A 174 -11.30 -7.80 3.64
CA ASN A 174 -12.04 -8.57 2.64
C ASN A 174 -11.65 -10.05 2.68
N ALA A 175 -10.37 -10.34 2.92
CA ALA A 175 -9.85 -11.70 3.08
C ALA A 175 -10.22 -12.35 4.42
N GLY A 176 -10.76 -11.58 5.37
CA GLY A 176 -11.18 -12.07 6.69
C GLY A 176 -10.09 -12.02 7.76
N VAL A 177 -9.00 -11.27 7.52
CA VAL A 177 -7.94 -11.06 8.51
C VAL A 177 -8.44 -10.16 9.64
N ASP A 178 -8.14 -10.53 10.88
CA ASP A 178 -8.45 -9.71 12.06
C ASP A 178 -7.43 -8.57 12.21
N VAL A 179 -7.72 -7.46 11.53
CA VAL A 179 -6.86 -6.26 11.56
C VAL A 179 -6.76 -5.66 12.97
N ASP A 180 -7.78 -5.81 13.81
CA ASP A 180 -7.74 -5.36 15.22
C ASP A 180 -6.73 -6.18 16.03
N ALA A 181 -6.56 -7.45 15.72
CA ALA A 181 -5.54 -8.30 16.33
C ALA A 181 -4.14 -7.86 15.89
N ILE A 182 -3.94 -7.53 14.58
CA ILE A 182 -2.67 -6.98 14.06
C ILE A 182 -2.33 -5.69 14.80
N GLN A 183 -3.28 -4.76 14.90
CA GLN A 183 -3.09 -3.49 15.60
C GLN A 183 -2.67 -3.69 17.07
N LYS A 184 -3.38 -4.53 17.79
CA LYS A 184 -3.07 -4.84 19.19
C LYS A 184 -1.68 -5.46 19.34
N HIS A 185 -1.32 -6.38 18.45
CA HIS A 185 0.00 -7.02 18.46
C HIS A 185 1.11 -6.01 18.20
N TYR A 186 0.93 -5.13 17.20
CA TYR A 186 1.87 -4.07 16.89
C TYR A 186 2.09 -3.11 18.07
N LEU A 187 1.00 -2.60 18.65
CA LEU A 187 1.05 -1.68 19.78
C LEU A 187 1.74 -2.32 21.02
N TRP A 188 1.44 -3.58 21.30
CA TRP A 188 2.07 -4.32 22.39
C TRP A 188 3.57 -4.52 22.14
N THR A 189 3.97 -4.92 20.95
CA THR A 189 5.35 -5.19 20.58
C THR A 189 6.19 -3.91 20.62
N THR A 190 5.68 -2.83 20.01
CA THR A 190 6.37 -1.54 19.96
C THR A 190 6.43 -0.89 21.35
N GLY A 191 5.36 -0.95 22.12
CA GLY A 191 5.33 -0.49 23.50
C GLY A 191 6.29 -1.27 24.42
N ALA A 192 6.38 -2.59 24.24
CA ALA A 192 7.35 -3.42 24.99
C ALA A 192 8.80 -3.09 24.62
N LYS A 193 9.09 -2.86 23.33
CA LYS A 193 10.42 -2.40 22.88
C LYS A 193 10.77 -1.05 23.54
N MET A 194 9.85 -0.08 23.50
CA MET A 194 10.04 1.24 24.11
C MET A 194 10.32 1.14 25.62
N LEU A 195 9.53 0.33 26.35
CA LEU A 195 9.71 0.12 27.77
C LEU A 195 11.04 -0.57 28.08
N GLY A 196 11.44 -1.58 27.29
CA GLY A 196 12.71 -2.27 27.41
C GLY A 196 13.91 -1.33 27.27
N PHE A 197 13.90 -0.45 26.28
CA PHE A 197 14.93 0.56 26.13
C PHE A 197 14.97 1.55 27.31
N ALA A 198 13.80 2.00 27.78
CA ALA A 198 13.73 2.89 28.94
C ALA A 198 14.31 2.24 30.20
N LEU A 199 14.07 0.95 30.44
CA LEU A 199 14.65 0.21 31.57
C LEU A 199 16.16 0.03 31.45
N LEU A 200 16.65 -0.29 30.23
CA LEU A 200 18.12 -0.40 30.02
C LEU A 200 18.86 0.89 30.35
N MET A 201 18.24 2.04 30.05
CA MET A 201 18.83 3.35 30.35
C MET A 201 18.86 3.68 31.83
N VAL A 202 17.85 3.24 32.59
CA VAL A 202 17.85 3.44 34.05
C VAL A 202 18.94 2.60 34.76
N MET A 203 19.32 1.46 34.13
CA MET A 203 20.32 0.55 34.65
C MET A 203 21.78 0.90 34.24
N ALA A 204 21.97 1.75 33.23
CA ALA A 204 23.28 2.19 32.72
C ALA A 204 23.75 3.50 33.39
#